data_da3be30679f93c5d59509a1d4d077cac
#
_entry.id   da3be30679f93c5d59509a1d4d077cac
#
_cell.length_a   1.000
_cell.length_b   1.000
_cell.length_c   1.000
_cell.angle_alpha   90.00
_cell.angle_beta   90.00
_cell.angle_gamma   90.00
#
_symmetry.space_group_name_H-M   'P 1'
#
loop_
_entity.id
_entity.type
_entity.pdbx_description
1 polymer ?
#
loop_
_entity_poly.entity_id
_entity_poly.type
_entity_poly.pdbx_seq_one_letter_code
_entity_poly.pdbx_strand_id
1 'polypeptide(L)'
;MTFSAGLFDELTPCYPDMEAGTGKTEYRTAGANGTYAGVNILLDGLTPGIPVSVEVEGENSAYKLFRMIPVPVEVNTGAKQRTEYLKNDRNENVIRRAPFFVYDALEPVYNIVMADMTTMAFSFKSIIEYCRQKRTQEWKFRITHGKESRELTFYVDQYPYTVKKAGKDTHKFVTWFSLDEIAQCHHVQKWSPEFEAILERYLRAAAFARQNMMAISPADCFDVCEDGVKLNEAHFSMLVRTAQKAGMYYFEGGALTCRESNFCDDDAFYQSLDHEHIQNSDEVAEQFKRKAFDDFDNGVHALDCLTHKRADSAEGRAVIASMAGQLYAAIQKYGLTERWMQSALDEPNDALCSVYREITSIIRREMPGVPILEPVLPTEKLEGALDVWCPSIDVYENNRAFFDAQAEKGDRLFVYTCLTPGGNYLNRLLDLERLRIVYFGWAPAKYPNLEGYLHWGANQYMGMDPYKRTCYTFSEQALEFHPKRAMFLPGGDTCMLYPGYREALISVRSEAHRIGFEDLCMLEALKEKAPEAAQKIVEKVFRGYCDFEKSVERYREARRELLEAVTEEAG
;
A
#
# COMPACT_ATOMS: atom_id res chain seq x y z
N MET A 1 7.73 13.91 -38.19
CA MET A 1 8.63 13.10 -37.36
C MET A 1 8.01 11.73 -37.23
N THR A 2 8.79 10.68 -37.30
CA THR A 2 8.32 9.31 -37.12
C THR A 2 8.26 9.02 -35.62
N PHE A 3 7.14 8.48 -35.12
CA PHE A 3 7.07 8.07 -33.71
C PHE A 3 7.82 6.76 -33.49
N SER A 4 8.30 6.53 -32.25
CA SER A 4 8.95 5.31 -31.81
C SER A 4 8.03 4.56 -30.80
N ALA A 5 8.22 3.23 -30.69
CA ALA A 5 7.52 2.38 -29.75
C ALA A 5 8.49 1.31 -29.20
N GLY A 6 8.36 0.97 -27.93
CA GLY A 6 9.18 -0.06 -27.29
C GLY A 6 8.50 -0.71 -26.08
N LEU A 7 8.84 -1.98 -25.83
CA LEU A 7 8.38 -2.77 -24.70
C LEU A 7 9.37 -2.72 -23.54
N PHE A 8 8.84 -2.55 -22.34
CA PHE A 8 9.58 -2.54 -21.07
C PHE A 8 8.92 -3.52 -20.09
N ASP A 9 9.72 -4.11 -19.21
CA ASP A 9 9.16 -4.90 -18.10
C ASP A 9 8.18 -4.05 -17.27
N GLU A 10 7.08 -4.64 -16.81
CA GLU A 10 6.06 -3.96 -16.00
C GLU A 10 6.59 -3.40 -14.67
N LEU A 11 7.74 -3.90 -14.19
CA LEU A 11 8.43 -3.41 -12.98
C LEU A 11 9.48 -2.33 -13.29
N THR A 12 9.76 -2.05 -14.55
CA THR A 12 10.65 -0.96 -14.94
C THR A 12 9.92 0.38 -14.86
N PRO A 13 10.40 1.36 -14.07
CA PRO A 13 9.82 2.69 -14.06
C PRO A 13 9.88 3.34 -15.43
N CYS A 14 8.76 3.84 -15.92
CA CYS A 14 8.67 4.58 -17.18
C CYS A 14 8.42 6.07 -16.91
N TYR A 15 9.01 6.92 -17.74
CA TYR A 15 8.95 8.38 -17.59
C TYR A 15 8.50 9.05 -18.89
N PRO A 16 7.82 10.23 -18.83
CA PRO A 16 7.40 10.95 -20.03
C PRO A 16 8.54 11.47 -20.92
N ASP A 17 9.73 11.58 -20.39
CA ASP A 17 10.94 12.02 -21.11
C ASP A 17 11.87 10.85 -21.50
N MET A 18 11.38 9.62 -21.40
CA MET A 18 12.13 8.41 -21.77
C MET A 18 11.98 8.14 -23.27
N GLU A 19 13.07 7.72 -23.92
CA GLU A 19 13.07 7.34 -25.33
C GLU A 19 12.49 5.93 -25.51
N ALA A 20 11.37 5.79 -26.21
CA ALA A 20 10.73 4.51 -26.49
C ALA A 20 11.62 3.56 -27.29
N GLY A 21 12.46 4.09 -28.16
CA GLY A 21 13.41 3.33 -28.97
C GLY A 21 14.48 2.57 -28.17
N THR A 22 14.63 2.86 -26.86
CA THR A 22 15.50 2.07 -25.96
C THR A 22 14.84 0.78 -25.48
N GLY A 23 13.53 0.65 -25.66
CA GLY A 23 12.78 -0.56 -25.36
C GLY A 23 13.00 -1.68 -26.38
N LYS A 24 12.50 -2.85 -26.06
CA LYS A 24 12.58 -4.04 -26.94
C LYS A 24 11.40 -4.05 -27.91
N THR A 25 11.57 -4.62 -29.10
CA THR A 25 10.47 -4.92 -30.03
C THR A 25 9.77 -6.22 -29.69
N GLU A 26 10.49 -7.12 -29.00
CA GLU A 26 9.96 -8.38 -28.48
C GLU A 26 10.30 -8.52 -26.99
N TYR A 27 9.32 -8.90 -26.18
CA TYR A 27 9.52 -9.12 -24.76
C TYR A 27 8.92 -10.44 -24.30
N ARG A 28 9.53 -11.11 -23.32
CA ARG A 28 9.08 -12.39 -22.78
C ARG A 28 9.05 -12.37 -21.26
N THR A 29 7.94 -12.82 -20.69
CA THR A 29 7.78 -13.03 -19.24
C THR A 29 7.12 -14.39 -18.96
N ALA A 30 6.88 -14.70 -17.70
CA ALA A 30 6.25 -15.94 -17.28
C ALA A 30 5.21 -15.71 -16.19
N GLY A 31 4.24 -16.63 -16.06
CA GLY A 31 3.25 -16.60 -15.01
C GLY A 31 2.51 -17.92 -14.85
N ALA A 32 1.75 -18.03 -13.77
CA ALA A 32 0.98 -19.23 -13.39
C ALA A 32 -0.53 -19.04 -13.63
N ASN A 33 -1.29 -20.13 -13.60
CA ASN A 33 -2.75 -20.08 -13.72
C ASN A 33 -3.38 -19.17 -12.66
N GLY A 34 -4.31 -18.31 -13.09
CA GLY A 34 -5.03 -17.39 -12.22
C GLY A 34 -4.26 -16.12 -11.86
N THR A 35 -3.14 -15.86 -12.53
CA THR A 35 -2.34 -14.64 -12.39
C THR A 35 -2.43 -13.75 -13.63
N TYR A 36 -1.66 -12.67 -13.64
CA TYR A 36 -1.48 -11.80 -14.79
C TYR A 36 -0.01 -11.76 -15.19
N ALA A 37 0.24 -11.57 -16.48
CA ALA A 37 1.57 -11.28 -17.00
C ALA A 37 1.51 -9.97 -17.77
N GLY A 38 2.37 -9.01 -17.42
CA GLY A 38 2.30 -7.66 -17.93
C GLY A 38 3.54 -7.22 -18.70
N VAL A 39 3.34 -6.19 -19.52
CA VAL A 39 4.38 -5.44 -20.21
C VAL A 39 3.94 -4.00 -20.38
N ASN A 40 4.87 -3.05 -20.26
CA ASN A 40 4.63 -1.64 -20.55
C ASN A 40 5.05 -1.32 -21.99
N ILE A 41 4.23 -0.54 -22.69
CA ILE A 41 4.47 -0.05 -24.05
C ILE A 41 4.70 1.45 -23.94
N LEU A 42 5.88 1.93 -24.27
CA LEU A 42 6.20 3.35 -24.30
C LEU A 42 6.23 3.85 -25.75
N LEU A 43 5.69 5.04 -25.96
CA LEU A 43 5.66 5.73 -27.24
C LEU A 43 6.31 7.11 -27.09
N ASP A 44 7.09 7.53 -28.06
CA ASP A 44 7.63 8.88 -28.17
C ASP A 44 7.50 9.46 -29.60
N GLY A 45 7.70 10.76 -29.76
CA GLY A 45 7.58 11.45 -31.05
C GLY A 45 6.14 11.59 -31.54
N LEU A 46 5.16 11.47 -30.65
CA LEU A 46 3.74 11.65 -30.98
C LEU A 46 3.41 13.12 -31.27
N THR A 47 2.39 13.33 -32.06
CA THR A 47 1.80 14.66 -32.33
C THR A 47 0.55 14.82 -31.47
N PRO A 48 0.52 15.74 -30.50
CA PRO A 48 -0.68 16.00 -29.69
C PRO A 48 -1.90 16.33 -30.57
N GLY A 49 -3.06 15.83 -30.15
CA GLY A 49 -4.31 15.98 -30.89
C GLY A 49 -4.55 14.92 -31.97
N ILE A 50 -3.59 14.03 -32.25
CA ILE A 50 -3.77 12.90 -33.16
C ILE A 50 -3.99 11.62 -32.31
N PRO A 51 -4.99 10.78 -32.63
CA PRO A 51 -5.24 9.55 -31.88
C PRO A 51 -4.11 8.53 -32.05
N VAL A 52 -3.87 7.78 -30.99
CA VAL A 52 -3.07 6.55 -30.97
C VAL A 52 -4.03 5.38 -30.90
N SER A 53 -3.92 4.43 -31.83
CA SER A 53 -4.63 3.15 -31.78
C SER A 53 -3.66 2.05 -31.36
N VAL A 54 -4.09 1.20 -30.43
CA VAL A 54 -3.36 -0.01 -29.99
C VAL A 54 -4.25 -1.22 -30.27
N GLU A 55 -4.02 -1.86 -31.39
CA GLU A 55 -4.69 -3.12 -31.75
C GLU A 55 -3.92 -4.27 -31.10
N VAL A 56 -4.65 -5.15 -30.41
CA VAL A 56 -4.08 -6.30 -29.69
C VAL A 56 -4.59 -7.58 -30.33
N GLU A 57 -3.69 -8.40 -30.79
CA GLU A 57 -3.97 -9.75 -31.30
C GLU A 57 -3.32 -10.80 -30.40
N GLY A 58 -4.07 -11.86 -30.04
CA GLY A 58 -3.60 -12.97 -29.24
C GLY A 58 -4.51 -14.19 -29.37
N GLU A 59 -4.05 -15.34 -28.88
CA GLU A 59 -4.80 -16.62 -28.96
C GLU A 59 -6.10 -16.61 -28.15
N ASN A 60 -6.18 -15.77 -27.12
CA ASN A 60 -7.41 -15.53 -26.35
C ASN A 60 -7.69 -14.03 -26.25
N SER A 61 -8.93 -13.66 -25.92
CA SER A 61 -9.35 -12.25 -25.78
C SER A 61 -9.23 -11.73 -24.35
N ALA A 62 -8.66 -12.52 -23.42
CA ALA A 62 -8.63 -12.19 -22.00
C ALA A 62 -7.40 -11.34 -21.66
N TYR A 63 -7.53 -10.04 -21.81
CA TYR A 63 -6.50 -9.07 -21.43
C TYR A 63 -7.12 -7.80 -20.83
N LYS A 64 -6.26 -6.97 -20.24
CA LYS A 64 -6.55 -5.59 -19.84
C LYS A 64 -5.53 -4.66 -20.47
N LEU A 65 -5.98 -3.52 -20.94
CA LEU A 65 -5.14 -2.44 -21.45
C LEU A 65 -5.43 -1.17 -20.66
N PHE A 66 -4.36 -0.52 -20.20
CA PHE A 66 -4.42 0.72 -19.45
C PHE A 66 -3.58 1.78 -20.14
N ARG A 67 -4.05 3.01 -20.17
CA ARG A 67 -3.21 4.18 -20.34
C ARG A 67 -2.50 4.45 -19.01
N MET A 68 -1.22 4.71 -19.06
CA MET A 68 -0.45 5.09 -17.88
C MET A 68 -0.47 6.62 -17.75
N ILE A 69 -0.89 7.12 -16.59
CA ILE A 69 -0.94 8.56 -16.30
C ILE A 69 0.30 8.92 -15.48
N PRO A 70 1.08 9.93 -15.91
CA PRO A 70 2.23 10.37 -15.15
C PRO A 70 1.80 11.21 -13.96
N VAL A 71 2.50 11.02 -12.83
CA VAL A 71 2.33 11.81 -11.61
C VAL A 71 3.66 12.47 -11.23
N PRO A 72 3.64 13.65 -10.58
CA PRO A 72 4.86 14.34 -10.22
C PRO A 72 5.57 13.67 -9.02
N VAL A 73 6.88 13.84 -8.95
CA VAL A 73 7.70 13.64 -7.77
C VAL A 73 8.45 14.94 -7.54
N GLU A 74 8.02 15.73 -6.59
CA GLU A 74 8.48 17.11 -6.41
C GLU A 74 9.80 17.17 -5.65
N VAL A 75 9.95 16.29 -4.63
CA VAL A 75 11.13 16.15 -3.79
C VAL A 75 11.40 14.66 -3.56
N ASN A 76 12.66 14.28 -3.49
CA ASN A 76 13.04 12.90 -3.21
C ASN A 76 12.77 12.51 -1.75
N THR A 77 12.54 11.21 -1.56
CA THR A 77 12.51 10.57 -0.24
C THR A 77 13.85 10.75 0.46
N GLY A 78 13.83 11.12 1.73
CA GLY A 78 15.03 11.26 2.56
C GLY A 78 15.76 9.93 2.80
N ALA A 79 17.01 10.01 3.20
CA ALA A 79 17.82 8.83 3.50
C ALA A 79 17.34 8.12 4.77
N LYS A 80 16.84 8.86 5.75
CA LYS A 80 16.36 8.33 7.01
C LYS A 80 14.84 8.23 7.03
N GLN A 81 14.16 9.34 6.79
CA GLN A 81 12.70 9.44 6.84
C GLN A 81 12.21 10.66 6.06
N ARG A 82 10.93 10.68 5.69
CA ARG A 82 10.27 11.84 5.06
C ARG A 82 10.89 12.21 3.71
N THR A 83 10.95 13.51 3.40
CA THR A 83 11.57 14.05 2.18
C THR A 83 12.96 14.59 2.45
N GLU A 84 13.75 14.79 1.39
CA GLU A 84 15.07 15.43 1.50
C GLU A 84 14.93 16.93 1.78
N TYR A 85 14.86 17.30 3.05
CA TYR A 85 14.81 18.72 3.45
C TYR A 85 16.14 19.42 3.34
N LEU A 86 17.21 18.73 3.74
CA LEU A 86 18.53 19.27 4.00
C LEU A 86 19.60 18.42 3.32
N LYS A 87 20.79 18.98 3.15
CA LYS A 87 21.89 18.27 2.44
C LYS A 87 22.30 16.95 3.09
N ASN A 88 22.22 16.86 4.41
CA ASN A 88 22.61 15.66 5.15
C ASN A 88 21.56 14.54 5.15
N ASP A 89 20.38 14.79 4.59
CA ASP A 89 19.32 13.79 4.41
C ASP A 89 19.22 13.28 2.97
N ARG A 90 20.23 13.56 2.16
CA ARG A 90 20.27 13.13 0.77
C ARG A 90 20.26 11.61 0.66
N ASN A 91 19.33 11.09 -0.10
CA ASN A 91 19.17 9.66 -0.35
C ASN A 91 19.82 9.27 -1.69
N GLU A 92 20.91 8.54 -1.63
CA GLU A 92 21.60 8.04 -2.84
C GLU A 92 20.93 6.77 -3.42
N ASN A 93 19.89 6.24 -2.77
CA ASN A 93 19.17 5.04 -3.20
C ASN A 93 17.91 5.35 -4.04
N VAL A 94 17.65 6.60 -4.39
CA VAL A 94 16.57 6.95 -5.30
C VAL A 94 16.94 6.63 -6.75
N ILE A 95 15.96 6.20 -7.55
CA ILE A 95 16.17 5.83 -8.95
C ILE A 95 16.33 7.03 -9.87
N ARG A 96 15.84 8.20 -9.45
CA ARG A 96 15.92 9.45 -10.21
C ARG A 96 15.86 10.65 -9.28
N ARG A 97 16.61 11.70 -9.62
CA ARG A 97 16.59 12.96 -8.84
C ARG A 97 15.38 13.80 -9.19
N ALA A 98 14.64 14.21 -8.16
CA ALA A 98 13.50 15.13 -8.29
C ALA A 98 13.95 16.56 -8.68
N PRO A 99 13.07 17.37 -9.32
CA PRO A 99 11.69 17.02 -9.69
C PRO A 99 11.61 16.22 -11.00
N PHE A 100 10.64 15.32 -11.11
CA PHE A 100 10.35 14.57 -12.33
C PHE A 100 8.91 14.07 -12.34
N PHE A 101 8.44 13.55 -13.49
CA PHE A 101 7.18 12.82 -13.60
C PHE A 101 7.47 11.34 -13.84
N VAL A 102 6.67 10.45 -13.24
CA VAL A 102 6.73 9.01 -13.44
C VAL A 102 5.33 8.47 -13.76
N TYR A 103 5.25 7.56 -14.71
CA TYR A 103 3.99 6.86 -14.97
C TYR A 103 3.65 5.93 -13.81
N ASP A 104 2.49 6.13 -13.16
CA ASP A 104 2.05 5.32 -12.03
C ASP A 104 0.57 4.96 -12.07
N ALA A 105 -0.36 5.90 -12.28
CA ALA A 105 -1.80 5.59 -12.33
C ALA A 105 -2.17 4.87 -13.64
N LEU A 106 -3.07 3.89 -13.55
CA LEU A 106 -3.47 3.02 -14.65
C LEU A 106 -4.95 3.23 -14.99
N GLU A 107 -5.23 3.98 -16.05
CA GLU A 107 -6.57 4.25 -16.54
C GLU A 107 -7.00 3.18 -17.54
N PRO A 108 -8.10 2.44 -17.30
CA PRO A 108 -8.60 1.46 -18.26
C PRO A 108 -8.96 2.13 -19.59
N VAL A 109 -8.46 1.56 -20.68
CA VAL A 109 -8.78 2.04 -22.03
C VAL A 109 -9.12 0.88 -22.95
N TYR A 110 -9.81 1.18 -24.04
CA TYR A 110 -10.08 0.16 -25.08
C TYR A 110 -8.86 0.07 -26.01
N ASN A 111 -8.92 0.71 -27.15
CA ASN A 111 -7.87 0.61 -28.17
C ASN A 111 -7.51 1.94 -28.84
N ILE A 112 -8.21 3.01 -28.54
CA ILE A 112 -7.93 4.34 -29.12
C ILE A 112 -7.89 5.38 -28.00
N VAL A 113 -6.79 6.12 -27.95
CA VAL A 113 -6.58 7.21 -26.99
C VAL A 113 -6.03 8.43 -27.72
N MET A 114 -6.55 9.61 -27.42
CA MET A 114 -6.03 10.85 -27.98
C MET A 114 -4.67 11.18 -27.38
N ALA A 115 -3.66 11.44 -28.20
CA ALA A 115 -2.37 11.90 -27.70
C ALA A 115 -2.52 13.33 -27.16
N ASP A 116 -2.20 13.52 -25.91
CA ASP A 116 -2.19 14.82 -25.21
C ASP A 116 -0.77 15.36 -25.00
N MET A 117 0.24 14.50 -25.14
CA MET A 117 1.66 14.83 -25.09
C MET A 117 2.42 14.18 -26.24
N THR A 118 3.71 14.51 -26.34
CA THR A 118 4.62 13.90 -27.33
C THR A 118 5.02 12.48 -26.95
N THR A 119 4.73 12.05 -25.73
CA THR A 119 4.97 10.69 -25.21
C THR A 119 3.70 10.14 -24.59
N MET A 120 3.53 8.83 -24.68
CA MET A 120 2.45 8.10 -23.99
C MET A 120 2.98 6.74 -23.56
N ALA A 121 2.38 6.20 -22.51
CA ALA A 121 2.66 4.83 -22.08
C ALA A 121 1.35 4.06 -21.87
N PHE A 122 1.40 2.77 -22.20
CA PHE A 122 0.34 1.82 -21.93
C PHE A 122 0.86 0.66 -21.11
N SER A 123 0.03 0.11 -20.25
CA SER A 123 0.29 -1.12 -19.54
C SER A 123 -0.66 -2.20 -20.03
N PHE A 124 -0.11 -3.25 -20.60
CA PHE A 124 -0.85 -4.42 -21.06
C PHE A 124 -0.75 -5.55 -20.04
N LYS A 125 -1.86 -6.25 -19.78
CA LYS A 125 -1.92 -7.42 -18.90
C LYS A 125 -2.64 -8.56 -19.60
N SER A 126 -1.91 -9.63 -19.89
CA SER A 126 -2.50 -10.92 -20.27
C SER A 126 -3.08 -11.58 -19.02
N ILE A 127 -4.34 -12.00 -19.08
CA ILE A 127 -4.95 -12.82 -18.04
C ILE A 127 -4.55 -14.27 -18.31
N ILE A 128 -3.85 -14.90 -17.36
CA ILE A 128 -3.40 -16.28 -17.51
C ILE A 128 -4.53 -17.22 -17.12
N GLU A 129 -5.19 -17.76 -18.15
CA GLU A 129 -6.24 -18.74 -17.99
C GLU A 129 -5.65 -20.12 -17.61
N TYR A 130 -6.51 -21.02 -17.12
CA TYR A 130 -6.10 -22.34 -16.70
C TYR A 130 -5.49 -23.15 -17.86
N CYS A 131 -4.28 -23.65 -17.65
CA CYS A 131 -3.62 -24.62 -18.53
C CYS A 131 -3.16 -25.83 -17.73
N ARG A 132 -3.16 -27.03 -18.36
CA ARG A 132 -2.70 -28.29 -17.75
C ARG A 132 -1.24 -28.58 -18.05
N GLN A 133 -0.67 -27.94 -19.04
CA GLN A 133 0.71 -28.12 -19.49
C GLN A 133 1.33 -26.77 -19.78
N LYS A 134 2.63 -26.69 -19.62
CA LYS A 134 3.40 -25.50 -19.98
C LYS A 134 3.17 -25.14 -21.43
N ARG A 135 2.84 -23.88 -21.72
CA ARG A 135 2.67 -23.37 -23.08
C ARG A 135 3.19 -21.93 -23.15
N THR A 136 3.44 -21.45 -24.35
CA THR A 136 3.74 -20.04 -24.60
C THR A 136 2.57 -19.39 -25.31
N GLN A 137 2.13 -18.27 -24.84
CA GLN A 137 1.11 -17.43 -25.46
C GLN A 137 1.80 -16.25 -26.16
N GLU A 138 1.41 -15.95 -27.39
CA GLU A 138 1.90 -14.81 -28.16
C GLU A 138 0.85 -13.71 -28.23
N TRP A 139 1.29 -12.48 -28.00
CA TRP A 139 0.51 -11.25 -28.17
C TRP A 139 1.21 -10.31 -29.14
N LYS A 140 0.48 -9.80 -30.14
CA LYS A 140 0.97 -8.82 -31.11
C LYS A 140 0.25 -7.50 -30.90
N PHE A 141 1.03 -6.44 -30.85
CA PHE A 141 0.53 -5.09 -30.75
C PHE A 141 0.82 -4.36 -32.06
N ARG A 142 -0.25 -3.90 -32.75
CA ARG A 142 -0.12 -2.96 -33.85
C ARG A 142 -0.52 -1.58 -33.34
N ILE A 143 0.46 -0.68 -33.27
CA ILE A 143 0.28 0.67 -32.76
C ILE A 143 0.29 1.62 -33.94
N THR A 144 -0.78 2.41 -34.11
CA THR A 144 -0.95 3.34 -35.22
C THR A 144 -1.11 4.76 -34.71
N HIS A 145 -0.36 5.71 -35.30
CA HIS A 145 -0.45 7.13 -35.04
C HIS A 145 -0.37 7.89 -36.36
N GLY A 146 -1.46 8.60 -36.73
CA GLY A 146 -1.60 9.20 -38.04
C GLY A 146 -1.56 8.17 -39.17
N LYS A 147 -0.50 8.24 -40.01
CA LYS A 147 -0.30 7.31 -41.14
C LYS A 147 0.78 6.26 -40.86
N GLU A 148 1.38 6.30 -39.69
CA GLU A 148 2.47 5.41 -39.32
C GLU A 148 2.01 4.30 -38.39
N SER A 149 2.64 3.13 -38.51
CA SER A 149 2.37 1.98 -37.66
C SER A 149 3.66 1.35 -37.16
N ARG A 150 3.60 0.77 -35.95
CA ARG A 150 4.68 -0.03 -35.33
C ARG A 150 4.10 -1.35 -34.85
N GLU A 151 4.89 -2.40 -34.93
CA GLU A 151 4.52 -3.74 -34.45
C GLU A 151 5.48 -4.16 -33.35
N LEU A 152 4.91 -4.70 -32.26
CA LEU A 152 5.64 -5.22 -31.10
C LEU A 152 5.06 -6.58 -30.72
N THR A 153 5.88 -7.46 -30.15
CA THR A 153 5.47 -8.82 -29.78
C THR A 153 5.76 -9.11 -28.30
N PHE A 154 4.79 -9.68 -27.62
CA PHE A 154 4.92 -10.06 -26.21
C PHE A 154 4.62 -11.56 -26.04
N TYR A 155 5.55 -12.28 -25.43
CA TYR A 155 5.43 -13.71 -25.14
C TYR A 155 5.22 -13.94 -23.65
N VAL A 156 4.28 -14.83 -23.32
CA VAL A 156 4.00 -15.25 -21.94
C VAL A 156 4.16 -16.76 -21.81
N ASP A 157 5.18 -17.20 -21.08
CA ASP A 157 5.34 -18.61 -20.72
C ASP A 157 4.39 -18.93 -19.56
N GLN A 158 3.38 -19.75 -19.83
CA GLN A 158 2.35 -20.15 -18.85
C GLN A 158 2.72 -21.47 -18.20
N TYR A 159 2.73 -21.47 -16.87
CA TYR A 159 3.00 -22.64 -16.04
C TYR A 159 1.71 -23.21 -15.45
N PRO A 160 1.54 -24.55 -15.40
CA PRO A 160 0.28 -25.18 -14.99
C PRO A 160 0.04 -25.20 -13.46
N TYR A 161 0.78 -24.42 -12.69
CA TYR A 161 0.50 -24.21 -11.27
C TYR A 161 -0.62 -23.19 -11.10
N THR A 162 -1.56 -23.43 -10.17
CA THR A 162 -2.66 -22.51 -9.90
C THR A 162 -2.43 -21.75 -8.59
N VAL A 163 -2.26 -20.42 -8.70
CA VAL A 163 -2.08 -19.53 -7.54
C VAL A 163 -3.40 -19.37 -6.78
N LYS A 164 -3.37 -19.54 -5.46
CA LYS A 164 -4.53 -19.29 -4.59
C LYS A 164 -5.03 -17.84 -4.73
N LYS A 165 -6.34 -17.65 -4.73
CA LYS A 165 -6.93 -16.31 -4.65
C LYS A 165 -6.63 -15.72 -3.26
N ALA A 166 -6.44 -14.39 -3.19
CA ALA A 166 -6.36 -13.70 -1.91
C ALA A 166 -7.66 -13.86 -1.11
N GLY A 167 -7.55 -14.01 0.20
CA GLY A 167 -8.70 -14.23 1.08
C GLY A 167 -8.29 -15.01 2.32
N LYS A 168 -9.13 -16.00 2.69
CA LYS A 168 -8.82 -16.90 3.80
C LYS A 168 -7.54 -17.70 3.51
N ASP A 169 -6.75 -17.92 4.54
CA ASP A 169 -5.52 -18.72 4.51
C ASP A 169 -4.45 -18.19 3.52
N THR A 170 -4.46 -16.88 3.28
CA THR A 170 -3.38 -16.17 2.60
C THR A 170 -2.83 -15.08 3.51
N HIS A 171 -1.60 -14.64 3.24
CA HIS A 171 -0.95 -13.58 3.99
C HIS A 171 -1.86 -12.34 4.09
N LYS A 172 -1.96 -11.76 5.27
CA LYS A 172 -2.85 -10.63 5.52
C LYS A 172 -2.20 -9.35 5.01
N PHE A 173 -2.93 -8.64 4.18
CA PHE A 173 -2.50 -7.36 3.63
C PHE A 173 -3.60 -6.32 3.80
N VAL A 174 -3.28 -5.21 4.44
CA VAL A 174 -4.20 -4.09 4.68
C VAL A 174 -3.56 -2.76 4.30
N THR A 175 -4.35 -1.91 3.63
CA THR A 175 -4.09 -0.48 3.53
C THR A 175 -5.34 0.27 4.01
N TRP A 176 -5.14 1.39 4.72
CA TRP A 176 -6.25 2.15 5.28
C TRP A 176 -6.84 3.12 4.26
N PHE A 177 -8.15 3.13 4.19
CA PHE A 177 -8.92 4.01 3.31
C PHE A 177 -9.43 5.23 4.05
N SER A 178 -9.43 6.39 3.36
CA SER A 178 -10.24 7.55 3.74
C SER A 178 -11.57 7.51 2.99
N LEU A 179 -12.66 7.31 3.71
CA LEU A 179 -14.02 7.31 3.14
C LEU A 179 -14.45 8.72 2.75
N ASP A 180 -13.98 9.73 3.49
CA ASP A 180 -14.26 11.15 3.20
C ASP A 180 -13.59 11.59 1.91
N GLU A 181 -12.34 11.19 1.68
CA GLU A 181 -11.64 11.46 0.42
C GLU A 181 -12.34 10.80 -0.79
N ILE A 182 -12.88 9.58 -0.62
CA ILE A 182 -13.69 8.94 -1.67
C ILE A 182 -14.92 9.80 -1.98
N ALA A 183 -15.67 10.21 -0.95
CA ALA A 183 -16.86 11.02 -1.13
C ALA A 183 -16.55 12.38 -1.79
N GLN A 184 -15.47 13.02 -1.34
CA GLN A 184 -15.03 14.34 -1.81
C GLN A 184 -14.55 14.29 -3.26
N CYS A 185 -13.64 13.38 -3.62
CA CYS A 185 -13.07 13.28 -4.96
C CYS A 185 -14.11 12.92 -6.03
N HIS A 186 -15.13 12.16 -5.65
CA HIS A 186 -16.20 11.76 -6.57
C HIS A 186 -17.45 12.63 -6.48
N HIS A 187 -17.44 13.67 -5.62
CA HIS A 187 -18.57 14.59 -5.41
C HIS A 187 -19.88 13.85 -5.09
N VAL A 188 -19.81 12.83 -4.24
CA VAL A 188 -20.96 12.04 -3.81
C VAL A 188 -21.21 12.20 -2.31
N GLN A 189 -22.46 12.07 -1.91
CA GLN A 189 -22.80 12.07 -0.48
C GLN A 189 -22.34 10.75 0.16
N LYS A 190 -21.50 10.84 1.21
CA LYS A 190 -21.10 9.68 2.03
C LYS A 190 -22.34 8.92 2.48
N TRP A 191 -22.28 7.60 2.49
CA TRP A 191 -23.36 6.68 2.83
C TRP A 191 -24.53 6.59 1.83
N SER A 192 -24.48 7.28 0.70
CA SER A 192 -25.45 7.11 -0.38
C SER A 192 -25.21 5.78 -1.15
N PRO A 193 -26.20 5.25 -1.88
CA PRO A 193 -25.99 4.08 -2.75
C PRO A 193 -24.90 4.30 -3.82
N GLU A 194 -24.70 5.53 -4.25
CA GLU A 194 -23.66 5.89 -5.21
C GLU A 194 -22.28 5.81 -4.57
N PHE A 195 -22.14 6.31 -3.34
CA PHE A 195 -20.92 6.15 -2.54
C PHE A 195 -20.60 4.66 -2.30
N GLU A 196 -21.58 3.82 -1.92
CA GLU A 196 -21.38 2.38 -1.73
C GLU A 196 -20.85 1.71 -3.00
N ALA A 197 -21.38 2.08 -4.17
CA ALA A 197 -20.92 1.54 -5.45
C ALA A 197 -19.48 1.97 -5.81
N ILE A 198 -19.08 3.20 -5.46
CA ILE A 198 -17.72 3.69 -5.66
C ILE A 198 -16.76 3.02 -4.66
N LEU A 199 -17.12 2.93 -3.39
CA LEU A 199 -16.35 2.24 -2.36
C LEU A 199 -16.06 0.77 -2.76
N GLU A 200 -17.06 0.07 -3.30
CA GLU A 200 -16.87 -1.30 -3.81
C GLU A 200 -15.75 -1.34 -4.87
N ARG A 201 -15.71 -0.35 -5.78
CA ARG A 201 -14.67 -0.28 -6.82
C ARG A 201 -13.29 0.00 -6.24
N TYR A 202 -13.17 0.87 -5.22
CA TYR A 202 -11.93 1.07 -4.48
C TYR A 202 -11.44 -0.21 -3.80
N LEU A 203 -12.32 -0.92 -3.13
CA LEU A 203 -11.99 -2.18 -2.47
C LEU A 203 -11.63 -3.29 -3.47
N ARG A 204 -12.28 -3.33 -4.65
CA ARG A 204 -11.88 -4.24 -5.73
C ARG A 204 -10.53 -3.90 -6.33
N ALA A 205 -10.19 -2.62 -6.44
CA ALA A 205 -8.86 -2.17 -6.87
C ALA A 205 -7.78 -2.59 -5.86
N ALA A 206 -8.05 -2.50 -4.57
CA ALA A 206 -7.16 -3.00 -3.53
C ALA A 206 -7.06 -4.56 -3.54
N ALA A 207 -8.19 -5.25 -3.71
CA ALA A 207 -8.20 -6.72 -3.85
C ALA A 207 -7.42 -7.20 -5.07
N PHE A 208 -7.37 -6.42 -6.15
CA PHE A 208 -6.51 -6.69 -7.29
C PHE A 208 -5.02 -6.69 -6.90
N ALA A 209 -4.58 -5.79 -6.01
CA ALA A 209 -3.24 -5.79 -5.42
C ALA A 209 -3.05 -6.91 -4.38
N ARG A 210 -4.02 -7.81 -4.21
CA ARG A 210 -4.10 -8.91 -3.24
C ARG A 210 -4.33 -8.49 -1.79
N GLN A 211 -4.78 -7.26 -1.56
CA GLN A 211 -5.31 -6.89 -0.25
C GLN A 211 -6.54 -7.76 0.09
N ASN A 212 -6.56 -8.33 1.29
CA ASN A 212 -7.61 -9.21 1.77
C ASN A 212 -8.15 -8.83 3.15
N MET A 213 -7.72 -7.67 3.67
CA MET A 213 -8.12 -7.12 4.96
C MET A 213 -8.55 -5.67 4.79
N MET A 214 -9.68 -5.28 5.41
CA MET A 214 -10.19 -3.91 5.42
C MET A 214 -10.13 -3.33 6.83
N ALA A 215 -9.55 -2.14 6.97
CA ALA A 215 -9.64 -1.36 8.19
C ALA A 215 -10.97 -0.58 8.24
N ILE A 216 -11.64 -0.60 9.38
CA ILE A 216 -12.89 0.12 9.66
C ILE A 216 -12.65 1.06 10.84
N SER A 217 -12.68 2.37 10.57
CA SER A 217 -12.52 3.38 11.62
C SER A 217 -13.78 3.47 12.51
N PRO A 218 -13.62 3.58 13.82
CA PRO A 218 -14.75 3.86 14.72
C PRO A 218 -15.48 5.17 14.35
N ALA A 219 -14.75 6.20 13.88
CA ALA A 219 -15.33 7.46 13.44
C ALA A 219 -16.32 7.31 12.26
N ASP A 220 -16.19 6.24 11.47
CA ASP A 220 -17.10 5.94 10.36
C ASP A 220 -18.35 5.17 10.82
N CYS A 221 -18.32 4.57 12.02
CA CYS A 221 -19.34 3.63 12.46
C CYS A 221 -20.08 4.06 13.73
N PHE A 222 -19.58 5.05 14.49
CA PHE A 222 -20.22 5.49 15.72
C PHE A 222 -20.74 6.90 15.59
N ASP A 223 -21.97 7.10 16.08
CA ASP A 223 -22.56 8.42 16.25
C ASP A 223 -22.39 8.87 17.71
N VAL A 224 -22.04 10.13 17.93
CA VAL A 224 -22.03 10.76 19.26
C VAL A 224 -23.42 11.29 19.54
N CYS A 225 -24.01 10.84 20.65
CA CYS A 225 -25.35 11.19 21.10
C CYS A 225 -25.31 11.87 22.48
N GLU A 226 -26.42 12.45 22.93
CA GLU A 226 -26.51 13.05 24.28
C GLU A 226 -26.17 12.04 25.39
N ASP A 227 -26.56 10.77 25.21
CA ASP A 227 -26.36 9.70 26.19
C ASP A 227 -25.05 8.91 25.99
N GLY A 228 -24.14 9.37 25.11
CA GLY A 228 -22.87 8.71 24.83
C GLY A 228 -22.65 8.40 23.35
N VAL A 229 -22.04 7.24 23.05
CA VAL A 229 -21.75 6.78 21.67
C VAL A 229 -22.61 5.59 21.31
N LYS A 230 -23.10 5.57 20.08
CA LYS A 230 -23.94 4.50 19.55
C LYS A 230 -23.43 4.02 18.20
N LEU A 231 -23.29 2.70 18.05
CA LEU A 231 -22.94 2.10 16.77
C LEU A 231 -24.04 2.38 15.73
N ASN A 232 -23.65 2.99 14.62
CA ASN A 232 -24.51 3.13 13.45
C ASN A 232 -24.46 1.82 12.65
N GLU A 233 -25.41 0.96 12.94
CA GLU A 233 -25.46 -0.37 12.34
C GLU A 233 -25.61 -0.34 10.80
N ALA A 234 -26.26 0.68 10.26
CA ALA A 234 -26.43 0.84 8.82
C ALA A 234 -25.07 1.09 8.15
N HIS A 235 -24.24 1.97 8.71
CA HIS A 235 -22.88 2.24 8.23
C HIS A 235 -22.00 1.01 8.38
N PHE A 236 -21.94 0.41 9.57
CA PHE A 236 -21.14 -0.78 9.82
C PHE A 236 -21.50 -1.93 8.87
N SER A 237 -22.80 -2.24 8.73
CA SER A 237 -23.25 -3.32 7.85
C SER A 237 -22.95 -3.06 6.37
N MET A 238 -23.06 -1.80 5.92
CA MET A 238 -22.71 -1.41 4.56
C MET A 238 -21.21 -1.65 4.30
N LEU A 239 -20.32 -1.19 5.20
CA LEU A 239 -18.88 -1.40 5.06
C LEU A 239 -18.51 -2.88 5.00
N VAL A 240 -19.04 -3.69 5.93
CA VAL A 240 -18.77 -5.13 5.98
C VAL A 240 -19.25 -5.83 4.70
N ARG A 241 -20.49 -5.59 4.26
CA ARG A 241 -21.03 -6.22 3.04
C ARG A 241 -20.24 -5.83 1.80
N THR A 242 -19.93 -4.54 1.66
CA THR A 242 -19.18 -4.02 0.49
C THR A 242 -17.77 -4.60 0.46
N ALA A 243 -17.11 -4.70 1.62
CA ALA A 243 -15.79 -5.31 1.74
C ALA A 243 -15.81 -6.80 1.34
N GLN A 244 -16.75 -7.57 1.89
CA GLN A 244 -16.89 -8.99 1.57
C GLN A 244 -17.19 -9.22 0.07
N LYS A 245 -18.07 -8.39 -0.52
CA LYS A 245 -18.40 -8.43 -1.94
C LYS A 245 -17.19 -8.10 -2.83
N ALA A 246 -16.29 -7.25 -2.36
CA ALA A 246 -15.05 -6.91 -3.04
C ALA A 246 -13.95 -7.97 -2.88
N GLY A 247 -14.10 -8.95 -1.98
CA GLY A 247 -13.14 -10.04 -1.75
C GLY A 247 -12.31 -9.91 -0.47
N MET A 248 -12.59 -8.91 0.39
CA MET A 248 -11.95 -8.81 1.70
C MET A 248 -12.46 -9.92 2.62
N TYR A 249 -11.55 -10.61 3.28
CA TYR A 249 -11.88 -11.68 4.23
C TYR A 249 -11.66 -11.25 5.67
N TYR A 250 -10.57 -10.55 5.96
CA TYR A 250 -10.20 -10.07 7.29
C TYR A 250 -10.63 -8.63 7.51
N PHE A 251 -10.71 -8.24 8.78
CA PHE A 251 -11.07 -6.88 9.19
C PHE A 251 -10.15 -6.40 10.32
N GLU A 252 -9.79 -5.14 10.26
CA GLU A 252 -9.12 -4.40 11.32
C GLU A 252 -10.09 -3.35 11.85
N GLY A 253 -10.41 -3.43 13.13
CA GLY A 253 -11.07 -2.32 13.82
C GLY A 253 -10.04 -1.24 14.11
N GLY A 254 -10.24 -0.04 13.62
CA GLY A 254 -9.38 1.10 13.93
C GLY A 254 -9.36 1.40 15.43
N ALA A 255 -8.38 2.18 15.87
CA ALA A 255 -8.16 2.49 17.28
C ALA A 255 -9.42 3.09 17.93
N LEU A 256 -9.79 2.60 19.12
CA LEU A 256 -10.92 3.13 19.89
C LEU A 256 -10.57 4.42 20.63
N THR A 257 -9.30 4.81 20.59
CA THR A 257 -8.79 6.03 21.21
C THR A 257 -7.79 6.72 20.32
N CYS A 258 -7.52 7.98 20.56
CA CYS A 258 -6.49 8.75 19.88
C CYS A 258 -5.67 9.57 20.87
N ARG A 259 -4.48 9.97 20.45
CA ARG A 259 -3.60 10.85 21.21
C ARG A 259 -4.04 12.30 21.08
N GLU A 260 -3.86 13.09 22.13
CA GLU A 260 -4.11 14.53 22.12
C GLU A 260 -3.26 15.26 21.07
N SER A 261 -2.05 14.76 20.80
CA SER A 261 -1.18 15.28 19.73
C SER A 261 -1.80 15.23 18.33
N ASN A 262 -2.81 14.39 18.09
CA ASN A 262 -3.53 14.33 16.82
C ASN A 262 -4.45 15.56 16.60
N PHE A 263 -4.63 16.41 17.61
CA PHE A 263 -5.36 17.68 17.51
C PHE A 263 -4.45 18.88 17.26
N CYS A 264 -3.15 18.67 17.11
CA CYS A 264 -2.23 19.77 16.80
C CYS A 264 -2.65 20.44 15.49
N ASP A 265 -2.73 21.75 15.52
CA ASP A 265 -2.77 22.56 14.31
C ASP A 265 -1.41 22.43 13.61
N ASP A 266 -1.36 21.64 12.52
CA ASP A 266 -0.15 21.38 11.75
C ASP A 266 0.50 22.67 11.23
N ASP A 267 -0.31 23.69 10.88
CA ASP A 267 0.18 24.98 10.44
C ASP A 267 0.84 25.75 11.57
N ALA A 268 0.23 25.80 12.76
CA ALA A 268 0.82 26.41 13.93
C ALA A 268 2.10 25.69 14.36
N PHE A 269 2.12 24.35 14.28
CA PHE A 269 3.32 23.56 14.52
C PHE A 269 4.43 23.91 13.53
N TYR A 270 4.15 23.90 12.22
CA TYR A 270 5.14 24.20 11.19
C TYR A 270 5.72 25.62 11.34
N GLN A 271 4.88 26.62 11.60
CA GLN A 271 5.30 27.99 11.84
C GLN A 271 6.17 28.15 13.10
N SER A 272 6.00 27.26 14.06
CA SER A 272 6.76 27.26 15.31
C SER A 272 8.14 26.64 15.21
N LEU A 273 8.47 25.95 14.09
CA LEU A 273 9.80 25.38 13.86
C LEU A 273 10.82 26.51 13.67
N ASP A 274 12.00 26.34 14.25
CA ASP A 274 13.13 27.23 14.03
C ASP A 274 13.82 26.93 12.70
N HIS A 275 13.24 27.44 11.61
CA HIS A 275 13.71 27.19 10.25
C HIS A 275 15.10 27.78 9.95
N GLU A 276 15.55 28.80 10.70
CA GLU A 276 16.85 29.42 10.50
C GLU A 276 18.00 28.58 11.07
N HIS A 277 17.73 27.88 12.18
CA HIS A 277 18.73 27.12 12.91
C HIS A 277 18.68 25.60 12.67
N ILE A 278 17.63 25.10 12.01
CA ILE A 278 17.54 23.66 11.65
C ILE A 278 18.59 23.35 10.57
N GLN A 279 19.58 22.53 10.92
CA GLN A 279 20.68 22.15 10.05
C GLN A 279 20.50 20.75 9.43
N ASN A 280 19.68 19.89 10.04
CA ASN A 280 19.52 18.51 9.61
C ASN A 280 18.13 17.92 9.95
N SER A 281 17.81 16.78 9.34
CA SER A 281 16.52 16.10 9.54
C SER A 281 16.31 15.57 10.96
N ASP A 282 17.39 15.27 11.69
CA ASP A 282 17.31 14.81 13.07
C ASP A 282 16.83 15.92 14.00
N GLU A 283 17.28 17.17 13.75
CA GLU A 283 16.81 18.35 14.50
C GLU A 283 15.32 18.64 14.23
N VAL A 284 14.86 18.47 12.97
CA VAL A 284 13.44 18.56 12.63
C VAL A 284 12.66 17.47 13.37
N ALA A 285 13.14 16.24 13.34
CA ALA A 285 12.49 15.12 14.01
C ALA A 285 12.45 15.30 15.54
N GLU A 286 13.53 15.84 16.15
CA GLU A 286 13.56 16.15 17.58
C GLU A 286 12.61 17.30 17.95
N GLN A 287 12.53 18.35 17.15
CA GLN A 287 11.57 19.44 17.41
C GLN A 287 10.14 18.95 17.26
N PHE A 288 9.86 18.13 16.24
CA PHE A 288 8.56 17.50 16.06
C PHE A 288 8.22 16.60 17.26
N LYS A 289 9.15 15.75 17.68
CA LYS A 289 8.97 14.85 18.83
C LYS A 289 8.68 15.63 20.11
N ARG A 290 9.44 16.69 20.41
CA ARG A 290 9.17 17.54 21.56
C ARG A 290 7.79 18.12 21.50
N LYS A 291 7.41 18.76 20.40
CA LYS A 291 6.10 19.42 20.28
C LYS A 291 4.94 18.43 20.26
N ALA A 292 5.10 17.32 19.57
CA ALA A 292 4.04 16.31 19.49
C ALA A 292 3.90 15.46 20.77
N PHE A 293 4.96 15.32 21.57
CA PHE A 293 4.99 14.36 22.68
C PHE A 293 5.38 14.96 24.03
N ASP A 294 6.13 16.08 24.05
CA ASP A 294 6.64 16.67 25.30
C ASP A 294 5.90 17.96 25.69
N ASP A 295 5.49 18.78 24.70
CA ASP A 295 4.79 20.06 24.94
C ASP A 295 3.27 19.88 25.09
N PHE A 296 2.70 18.75 24.62
CA PHE A 296 1.31 18.39 24.86
C PHE A 296 1.22 17.47 26.06
N ASP A 297 0.23 17.72 26.92
CA ASP A 297 -0.20 16.71 27.88
C ASP A 297 -0.46 15.43 27.07
N ASN A 298 0.32 14.36 27.32
CA ASN A 298 0.21 13.05 26.64
C ASN A 298 -1.14 12.39 26.91
N GLY A 299 -2.23 13.16 26.82
CA GLY A 299 -3.60 12.72 26.98
C GLY A 299 -3.99 11.76 25.87
N VAL A 300 -4.74 10.74 26.24
CA VAL A 300 -5.39 9.83 25.33
C VAL A 300 -6.89 10.00 25.49
N HIS A 301 -7.59 10.20 24.39
CA HIS A 301 -9.02 10.45 24.35
C HIS A 301 -9.76 9.28 23.72
N ALA A 302 -10.98 9.04 24.17
CA ALA A 302 -11.86 8.04 23.59
C ALA A 302 -12.43 8.51 22.24
N LEU A 303 -12.62 7.57 21.32
CA LEU A 303 -13.29 7.73 20.02
C LEU A 303 -12.73 8.87 19.17
N ASP A 304 -11.46 8.74 18.77
CA ASP A 304 -10.83 9.59 17.76
C ASP A 304 -11.28 11.06 17.85
N CYS A 305 -11.18 11.64 19.05
CA CYS A 305 -11.49 13.04 19.31
C CYS A 305 -12.97 13.45 19.30
N LEU A 306 -13.89 12.63 18.90
CA LEU A 306 -15.31 13.04 18.82
C LEU A 306 -15.92 13.32 20.19
N THR A 307 -15.48 12.62 21.25
CA THR A 307 -16.02 12.76 22.59
C THR A 307 -15.20 13.69 23.50
N HIS A 308 -13.93 13.94 23.18
CA HIS A 308 -12.95 14.62 24.02
C HIS A 308 -12.88 14.11 25.48
N LYS A 309 -13.28 12.84 25.71
CA LYS A 309 -13.22 12.20 27.02
C LYS A 309 -11.87 11.52 27.20
N ARG A 310 -11.08 11.92 28.19
CA ARG A 310 -9.80 11.29 28.48
C ARG A 310 -9.98 9.81 28.81
N ALA A 311 -9.17 8.96 28.17
CA ALA A 311 -9.24 7.50 28.33
C ALA A 311 -8.95 7.03 29.78
N ASP A 312 -8.14 7.79 30.53
CA ASP A 312 -7.82 7.54 31.95
C ASP A 312 -8.88 8.09 32.93
N SER A 313 -9.94 8.73 32.45
CA SER A 313 -11.09 9.15 33.26
C SER A 313 -12.14 8.04 33.38
N ALA A 314 -13.00 8.11 34.39
CA ALA A 314 -14.11 7.18 34.53
C ALA A 314 -15.08 7.25 33.35
N GLU A 315 -15.34 8.45 32.83
CA GLU A 315 -16.20 8.68 31.68
C GLU A 315 -15.59 8.13 30.39
N GLY A 316 -14.29 8.38 30.12
CA GLY A 316 -13.62 7.86 28.95
C GLY A 316 -13.54 6.32 28.95
N ARG A 317 -13.25 5.71 30.11
CA ARG A 317 -13.30 4.24 30.24
C ARG A 317 -14.70 3.67 29.96
N ALA A 318 -15.75 4.37 30.40
CA ALA A 318 -17.13 3.94 30.13
C ALA A 318 -17.46 4.05 28.63
N VAL A 319 -16.99 5.09 27.94
CA VAL A 319 -17.14 5.26 26.48
C VAL A 319 -16.42 4.15 25.74
N ILE A 320 -15.15 3.87 26.07
CA ILE A 320 -14.36 2.80 25.43
C ILE A 320 -15.03 1.44 25.63
N ALA A 321 -15.50 1.14 26.85
CA ALA A 321 -16.21 -0.10 27.14
C ALA A 321 -17.52 -0.23 26.35
N SER A 322 -18.29 0.86 26.26
CA SER A 322 -19.52 0.90 25.48
C SER A 322 -19.26 0.67 23.99
N MET A 323 -18.26 1.33 23.41
CA MET A 323 -17.87 1.12 22.00
C MET A 323 -17.44 -0.32 21.74
N ALA A 324 -16.51 -0.84 22.56
CA ALA A 324 -16.01 -2.20 22.42
C ALA A 324 -17.15 -3.24 22.51
N GLY A 325 -18.04 -3.10 23.48
CA GLY A 325 -19.19 -4.02 23.65
C GLY A 325 -20.17 -3.98 22.47
N GLN A 326 -20.52 -2.77 21.98
CA GLN A 326 -21.41 -2.62 20.82
C GLN A 326 -20.75 -3.18 19.54
N LEU A 327 -19.46 -2.89 19.35
CA LEU A 327 -18.69 -3.41 18.21
C LEU A 327 -18.59 -4.92 18.24
N TYR A 328 -18.34 -5.51 19.42
CA TYR A 328 -18.28 -6.96 19.58
C TYR A 328 -19.61 -7.64 19.26
N ALA A 329 -20.73 -7.09 19.70
CA ALA A 329 -22.05 -7.59 19.35
C ALA A 329 -22.30 -7.57 17.83
N ALA A 330 -21.87 -6.50 17.15
CA ALA A 330 -21.95 -6.40 15.69
C ALA A 330 -21.03 -7.42 15.00
N ILE A 331 -19.78 -7.56 15.45
CA ILE A 331 -18.81 -8.54 14.93
C ILE A 331 -19.37 -9.96 15.02
N GLN A 332 -19.97 -10.33 16.16
CA GLN A 332 -20.64 -11.63 16.33
C GLN A 332 -21.82 -11.79 15.39
N LYS A 333 -22.68 -10.78 15.31
CA LYS A 333 -23.87 -10.77 14.43
C LYS A 333 -23.53 -11.02 12.97
N TYR A 334 -22.40 -10.46 12.49
CA TYR A 334 -21.95 -10.61 11.10
C TYR A 334 -20.97 -11.76 10.89
N GLY A 335 -20.68 -12.59 11.91
CA GLY A 335 -19.80 -13.75 11.83
C GLY A 335 -18.34 -13.39 11.55
N LEU A 336 -17.85 -12.32 12.17
CA LEU A 336 -16.50 -11.77 11.93
C LEU A 336 -15.49 -12.11 13.05
N THR A 337 -15.89 -12.74 14.15
CA THR A 337 -15.06 -12.93 15.35
C THR A 337 -13.69 -13.53 15.02
N GLU A 338 -13.64 -14.57 14.18
CA GLU A 338 -12.40 -15.24 13.76
C GLU A 338 -11.58 -14.46 12.71
N ARG A 339 -12.09 -13.33 12.25
CA ARG A 339 -11.55 -12.56 11.13
C ARG A 339 -11.29 -11.10 11.48
N TRP A 340 -11.50 -10.72 12.74
CA TRP A 340 -11.36 -9.37 13.25
C TRP A 340 -10.13 -9.24 14.14
N MET A 341 -9.41 -8.15 14.00
CA MET A 341 -8.37 -7.69 14.90
C MET A 341 -8.71 -6.26 15.32
N GLN A 342 -8.46 -5.88 16.56
CA GLN A 342 -8.83 -4.57 17.08
C GLN A 342 -7.59 -3.77 17.45
N SER A 343 -7.50 -2.52 16.98
CA SER A 343 -6.53 -1.55 17.45
C SER A 343 -7.06 -0.81 18.68
N ALA A 344 -6.19 -0.46 19.58
CA ALA A 344 -6.51 0.25 20.81
C ALA A 344 -6.08 1.73 20.75
N LEU A 345 -4.84 1.99 20.35
CA LEU A 345 -4.21 3.30 20.27
C LEU A 345 -3.00 3.22 19.33
N ASP A 346 -3.02 3.97 18.24
CA ASP A 346 -1.95 3.98 17.25
C ASP A 346 -0.59 4.38 17.83
N GLU A 347 0.45 3.57 17.55
CA GLU A 347 1.86 3.76 17.94
C GLU A 347 2.07 4.17 19.41
N PRO A 348 1.62 3.38 20.41
CA PRO A 348 1.84 3.72 21.81
C PRO A 348 3.34 3.73 22.13
N ASN A 349 3.81 4.83 22.69
CA ASN A 349 5.18 4.99 23.16
C ASN A 349 5.30 4.60 24.65
N ASP A 350 6.53 4.61 25.18
CA ASP A 350 6.83 4.25 26.58
C ASP A 350 6.04 5.06 27.62
N ALA A 351 5.73 6.33 27.35
CA ALA A 351 4.96 7.19 28.24
C ALA A 351 3.48 6.79 28.27
N LEU A 352 2.97 6.22 27.18
CA LEU A 352 1.57 5.82 27.00
C LEU A 352 1.30 4.37 27.41
N CYS A 353 2.33 3.56 27.72
CA CYS A 353 2.15 2.13 28.04
C CYS A 353 1.16 1.88 29.18
N SER A 354 1.09 2.74 30.19
CA SER A 354 0.16 2.57 31.32
C SER A 354 -1.30 2.72 30.87
N VAL A 355 -1.62 3.81 30.20
CA VAL A 355 -2.97 4.05 29.69
C VAL A 355 -3.34 3.05 28.60
N TYR A 356 -2.40 2.67 27.73
CA TYR A 356 -2.59 1.62 26.75
C TYR A 356 -3.01 0.29 27.37
N ARG A 357 -2.34 -0.15 28.44
CA ARG A 357 -2.71 -1.37 29.16
C ARG A 357 -4.10 -1.28 29.79
N GLU A 358 -4.53 -0.12 30.27
CA GLU A 358 -5.90 0.07 30.74
C GLU A 358 -6.91 -0.08 29.59
N ILE A 359 -6.66 0.55 28.45
CA ILE A 359 -7.53 0.48 27.27
C ILE A 359 -7.63 -0.98 26.79
N THR A 360 -6.50 -1.66 26.61
CA THR A 360 -6.50 -3.06 26.15
C THR A 360 -7.15 -4.01 27.14
N SER A 361 -7.06 -3.75 28.45
CA SER A 361 -7.80 -4.50 29.48
C SER A 361 -9.33 -4.34 29.31
N ILE A 362 -9.80 -3.14 28.98
CA ILE A 362 -11.23 -2.90 28.69
C ILE A 362 -11.62 -3.67 27.42
N ILE A 363 -10.84 -3.55 26.34
CA ILE A 363 -11.10 -4.25 25.07
C ILE A 363 -11.18 -5.77 25.30
N ARG A 364 -10.22 -6.37 25.99
CA ARG A 364 -10.22 -7.81 26.27
C ARG A 364 -11.45 -8.28 27.07
N ARG A 365 -11.95 -7.45 27.98
CA ARG A 365 -13.15 -7.74 28.76
C ARG A 365 -14.43 -7.67 27.89
N GLU A 366 -14.54 -6.64 27.05
CA GLU A 366 -15.75 -6.39 26.25
C GLU A 366 -15.75 -7.16 24.92
N MET A 367 -14.58 -7.54 24.40
CA MET A 367 -14.38 -8.24 23.14
C MET A 367 -13.56 -9.53 23.34
N PRO A 368 -14.05 -10.50 24.14
CA PRO A 368 -13.29 -11.69 24.46
C PRO A 368 -12.91 -12.49 23.21
N GLY A 369 -11.63 -12.87 23.10
CA GLY A 369 -11.08 -13.65 21.99
C GLY A 369 -10.75 -12.86 20.74
N VAL A 370 -11.00 -11.56 20.69
CA VAL A 370 -10.56 -10.69 19.58
C VAL A 370 -9.11 -10.27 19.81
N PRO A 371 -8.18 -10.58 18.88
CA PRO A 371 -6.78 -10.18 19.02
C PRO A 371 -6.60 -8.66 18.91
N ILE A 372 -5.66 -8.12 19.67
CA ILE A 372 -5.27 -6.71 19.62
C ILE A 372 -4.05 -6.56 18.71
N LEU A 373 -4.23 -5.80 17.62
CA LEU A 373 -3.18 -5.46 16.64
C LEU A 373 -2.75 -4.00 16.84
N GLU A 374 -1.43 -3.76 16.91
CA GLU A 374 -0.95 -2.39 17.05
C GLU A 374 0.38 -2.14 16.34
N PRO A 375 0.54 -1.03 15.59
CA PRO A 375 1.83 -0.49 15.19
C PRO A 375 2.63 -0.09 16.44
N VAL A 376 3.85 -0.63 16.62
CA VAL A 376 4.59 -0.47 17.88
C VAL A 376 6.11 -0.42 17.72
N LEU A 377 6.77 0.19 18.70
CA LEU A 377 8.20 0.03 18.94
C LEU A 377 8.47 -1.18 19.88
N PRO A 378 9.71 -1.75 19.88
CA PRO A 378 10.04 -2.85 20.77
C PRO A 378 10.11 -2.35 22.22
N THR A 379 9.19 -2.81 23.06
CA THR A 379 9.19 -2.52 24.50
C THR A 379 8.54 -3.63 25.30
N GLU A 380 9.24 -4.12 26.32
CA GLU A 380 8.71 -5.12 27.25
C GLU A 380 7.48 -4.62 28.03
N LYS A 381 7.30 -3.29 28.13
CA LYS A 381 6.14 -2.68 28.81
C LYS A 381 4.80 -3.03 28.17
N LEU A 382 4.79 -3.45 26.90
CA LEU A 382 3.58 -3.83 26.16
C LEU A 382 3.35 -5.35 26.13
N GLU A 383 4.26 -6.17 26.63
CA GLU A 383 4.09 -7.62 26.68
C GLU A 383 2.78 -8.01 27.40
N GLY A 384 1.98 -8.88 26.75
CA GLY A 384 0.67 -9.31 27.22
C GLY A 384 -0.44 -8.27 27.11
N ALA A 385 -0.15 -7.05 26.61
CA ALA A 385 -1.16 -6.03 26.35
C ALA A 385 -1.72 -6.10 24.90
N LEU A 386 -0.94 -6.59 23.95
CA LEU A 386 -1.35 -6.83 22.58
C LEU A 386 -1.06 -8.28 22.16
N ASP A 387 -1.60 -8.71 21.02
CA ASP A 387 -1.48 -10.07 20.49
C ASP A 387 -0.81 -10.11 19.11
N VAL A 388 -0.80 -8.97 18.40
CA VAL A 388 -0.23 -8.83 17.06
C VAL A 388 0.65 -7.60 17.02
N TRP A 389 1.95 -7.80 17.10
CA TRP A 389 2.96 -6.73 17.03
C TRP A 389 3.15 -6.32 15.58
N CYS A 390 3.09 -5.02 15.30
CA CYS A 390 3.28 -4.48 13.96
C CYS A 390 4.37 -3.39 13.95
N PRO A 391 5.68 -3.74 14.06
CA PRO A 391 6.76 -2.77 13.90
C PRO A 391 6.93 -2.32 12.45
N SER A 392 7.52 -1.14 12.23
CA SER A 392 8.06 -0.81 10.92
C SER A 392 9.19 -1.78 10.53
N ILE A 393 9.41 -1.98 9.24
CA ILE A 393 10.34 -3.02 8.76
C ILE A 393 11.79 -2.80 9.22
N ASP A 394 12.24 -1.56 9.39
CA ASP A 394 13.56 -1.23 9.92
C ASP A 394 13.65 -1.50 11.41
N VAL A 395 12.60 -1.18 12.15
CA VAL A 395 12.49 -1.51 13.58
C VAL A 395 12.48 -3.03 13.77
N TYR A 396 11.72 -3.77 12.96
CA TYR A 396 11.72 -5.23 12.97
C TYR A 396 13.12 -5.80 12.69
N GLU A 397 13.78 -5.36 11.61
CA GLU A 397 15.09 -5.87 11.21
C GLU A 397 16.16 -5.61 12.31
N ASN A 398 16.13 -4.42 12.91
CA ASN A 398 17.10 -4.03 13.93
C ASN A 398 16.82 -4.67 15.32
N ASN A 399 15.59 -5.13 15.58
CA ASN A 399 15.17 -5.72 16.86
C ASN A 399 14.57 -7.12 16.69
N ARG A 400 15.02 -7.86 15.68
CA ARG A 400 14.46 -9.15 15.30
C ARG A 400 14.37 -10.15 16.46
N ALA A 401 15.43 -10.24 17.27
CA ALA A 401 15.45 -11.15 18.42
C ALA A 401 14.32 -10.88 19.43
N PHE A 402 13.96 -9.60 19.63
CA PHE A 402 12.82 -9.22 20.48
C PHE A 402 11.50 -9.74 19.90
N PHE A 403 11.23 -9.43 18.61
CA PHE A 403 9.97 -9.80 17.99
C PHE A 403 9.83 -11.31 17.76
N ASP A 404 10.93 -11.99 17.41
CA ASP A 404 10.93 -13.46 17.30
C ASP A 404 10.64 -14.10 18.67
N ALA A 405 11.15 -13.54 19.77
CA ALA A 405 10.83 -14.01 21.12
C ALA A 405 9.36 -13.79 21.50
N GLN A 406 8.70 -12.72 21.02
CA GLN A 406 7.25 -12.55 21.21
C GLN A 406 6.47 -13.61 20.42
N ALA A 407 6.88 -13.93 19.19
CA ALA A 407 6.27 -15.00 18.39
C ALA A 407 6.43 -16.38 19.06
N GLU A 408 7.58 -16.66 19.68
CA GLU A 408 7.79 -17.90 20.47
C GLU A 408 6.87 -17.98 21.71
N LYS A 409 6.45 -16.84 22.28
CA LYS A 409 5.45 -16.77 23.35
C LYS A 409 4.02 -16.98 22.86
N GLY A 410 3.79 -16.99 21.54
CA GLY A 410 2.49 -17.18 20.90
C GLY A 410 1.86 -15.91 20.34
N ASP A 411 2.54 -14.77 20.41
CA ASP A 411 2.11 -13.55 19.75
C ASP A 411 2.33 -13.64 18.23
N ARG A 412 1.63 -12.78 17.48
CA ARG A 412 1.66 -12.75 16.03
C ARG A 412 2.42 -11.52 15.56
N LEU A 413 2.98 -11.57 14.34
CA LEU A 413 3.77 -10.48 13.79
C LEU A 413 3.20 -9.99 12.46
N PHE A 414 2.97 -8.70 12.38
CA PHE A 414 2.84 -7.93 11.16
C PHE A 414 4.04 -7.01 11.02
N VAL A 415 4.20 -6.40 9.87
CA VAL A 415 5.11 -5.28 9.66
C VAL A 415 4.42 -4.20 8.85
N TYR A 416 4.89 -2.95 8.99
CA TYR A 416 4.40 -1.84 8.18
C TYR A 416 5.52 -1.02 7.55
N THR A 417 5.14 -0.22 6.57
CA THR A 417 5.90 0.92 6.05
C THR A 417 4.97 2.13 5.93
N CYS A 418 5.56 3.30 5.94
CA CYS A 418 4.90 4.56 5.69
C CYS A 418 5.89 5.53 5.02
N LEU A 419 5.91 6.80 5.43
CA LEU A 419 6.95 7.76 5.05
C LEU A 419 8.37 7.26 5.41
N THR A 420 8.46 6.29 6.28
CA THR A 420 9.67 5.58 6.72
C THR A 420 9.53 4.06 6.50
N PRO A 421 10.65 3.31 6.45
CA PRO A 421 12.04 3.77 6.37
C PRO A 421 12.39 4.30 4.98
N GLY A 422 13.32 5.26 4.94
CA GLY A 422 13.97 5.73 3.71
C GLY A 422 15.21 4.90 3.33
N GLY A 423 16.12 5.50 2.57
CA GLY A 423 17.41 4.90 2.24
C GLY A 423 17.30 3.62 1.41
N ASN A 424 18.03 2.58 1.82
CA ASN A 424 18.05 1.30 1.10
C ASN A 424 17.02 0.27 1.60
N TYR A 425 16.06 0.66 2.44
CA TYR A 425 15.00 -0.25 2.87
C TYR A 425 13.92 -0.42 1.79
N LEU A 426 13.13 -1.50 1.90
CA LEU A 426 11.90 -1.63 1.12
C LEU A 426 10.95 -0.46 1.45
N ASN A 427 10.32 0.07 0.44
CA ASN A 427 9.18 0.97 0.58
C ASN A 427 8.43 1.05 -0.77
N ARG A 428 7.23 1.66 -0.79
CA ARG A 428 6.41 1.79 -2.00
C ARG A 428 6.39 3.19 -2.60
N LEU A 429 7.41 4.02 -2.30
CA LEU A 429 7.49 5.40 -2.72
C LEU A 429 7.79 5.52 -4.23
N LEU A 430 7.39 6.65 -4.83
CA LEU A 430 7.42 6.83 -6.29
C LEU A 430 8.84 6.92 -6.88
N ASP A 431 9.80 7.35 -6.09
CA ASP A 431 11.20 7.53 -6.48
C ASP A 431 12.11 6.32 -6.14
N LEU A 432 11.50 5.18 -5.78
CA LEU A 432 12.20 3.94 -5.48
C LEU A 432 11.91 2.85 -6.54
N GLU A 433 12.77 1.81 -6.59
CA GLU A 433 12.59 0.68 -7.50
C GLU A 433 11.29 -0.08 -7.20
N ARG A 434 10.54 -0.45 -8.23
CA ARG A 434 9.30 -1.24 -8.09
C ARG A 434 9.53 -2.62 -7.46
N LEU A 435 10.72 -3.18 -7.59
CA LEU A 435 11.11 -4.44 -6.94
C LEU A 435 11.03 -4.37 -5.42
N ARG A 436 11.24 -3.21 -4.80
CA ARG A 436 11.08 -3.05 -3.35
C ARG A 436 9.66 -3.44 -2.89
N ILE A 437 8.68 -3.14 -3.71
CA ILE A 437 7.27 -3.47 -3.43
C ILE A 437 7.01 -4.96 -3.62
N VAL A 438 7.56 -5.56 -4.66
CA VAL A 438 7.47 -7.01 -4.90
C VAL A 438 7.99 -7.81 -3.70
N TYR A 439 9.10 -7.35 -3.10
CA TYR A 439 9.74 -8.07 -2.00
C TYR A 439 8.97 -8.04 -0.68
N PHE A 440 7.91 -7.24 -0.53
CA PHE A 440 6.98 -7.42 0.60
C PHE A 440 6.31 -8.80 0.56
N GLY A 441 6.10 -9.38 -0.62
CA GLY A 441 5.63 -10.75 -0.75
C GLY A 441 6.73 -11.81 -0.53
N TRP A 442 8.01 -11.48 -0.71
CA TRP A 442 9.12 -12.43 -0.50
C TRP A 442 9.60 -12.46 0.95
N ALA A 443 9.37 -11.38 1.70
CA ALA A 443 9.79 -11.26 3.09
C ALA A 443 9.20 -12.35 4.02
N PRO A 444 7.89 -12.74 3.96
CA PRO A 444 7.37 -13.81 4.80
C PRO A 444 7.97 -15.19 4.51
N ALA A 445 8.43 -15.44 3.29
CA ALA A 445 9.12 -16.68 2.97
C ALA A 445 10.47 -16.80 3.69
N LYS A 446 11.16 -15.66 3.92
CA LYS A 446 12.40 -15.58 4.71
C LYS A 446 12.11 -15.46 6.21
N TYR A 447 11.10 -14.73 6.61
CA TYR A 447 10.71 -14.45 7.99
C TYR A 447 9.38 -15.16 8.33
N PRO A 448 9.41 -16.44 8.68
CA PRO A 448 8.19 -17.28 8.74
C PRO A 448 7.20 -16.89 9.83
N ASN A 449 7.60 -16.05 10.79
CA ASN A 449 6.73 -15.54 11.85
C ASN A 449 5.86 -14.37 11.38
N LEU A 450 6.14 -13.79 10.19
CA LEU A 450 5.35 -12.68 9.66
C LEU A 450 4.05 -13.17 9.04
N GLU A 451 2.93 -12.67 9.53
CA GLU A 451 1.59 -13.01 9.06
C GLU A 451 0.90 -11.91 8.26
N GLY A 452 1.40 -10.68 8.31
CA GLY A 452 0.75 -9.58 7.64
C GLY A 452 1.64 -8.38 7.33
N TYR A 453 1.14 -7.56 6.41
CA TYR A 453 1.72 -6.28 6.02
C TYR A 453 0.64 -5.20 6.07
N LEU A 454 0.99 -4.06 6.66
CA LEU A 454 0.13 -2.90 6.82
C LEU A 454 0.74 -1.67 6.16
N HIS A 455 -0.11 -0.80 5.63
CA HIS A 455 0.24 0.56 5.23
C HIS A 455 -0.96 1.50 5.44
N TRP A 456 -0.72 2.72 5.93
CA TRP A 456 -1.79 3.66 6.27
C TRP A 456 -2.46 4.33 5.07
N GLY A 457 -1.76 4.48 3.93
CA GLY A 457 -2.21 5.30 2.81
C GLY A 457 -2.72 4.49 1.60
N ALA A 458 -4.01 4.18 1.50
CA ALA A 458 -4.61 3.67 0.28
C ALA A 458 -4.98 4.81 -0.68
N ASN A 459 -5.66 5.82 -0.16
CA ASN A 459 -6.21 6.98 -0.88
C ASN A 459 -6.31 8.22 0.02
N GLN A 460 -5.30 8.44 0.86
CA GLN A 460 -5.20 9.59 1.75
C GLN A 460 -4.70 10.80 0.95
N TYR A 461 -5.56 11.40 0.13
CA TYR A 461 -5.14 12.50 -0.75
C TYR A 461 -4.90 13.81 0.00
N MET A 462 -5.33 13.90 1.26
CA MET A 462 -5.13 15.05 2.16
C MET A 462 -5.65 16.36 1.55
N GLY A 463 -6.79 16.28 0.84
CA GLY A 463 -7.39 17.41 0.13
C GLY A 463 -6.65 17.86 -1.14
N MET A 464 -5.58 17.16 -1.54
CA MET A 464 -4.80 17.46 -2.75
C MET A 464 -5.30 16.69 -3.97
N ASP A 465 -5.03 17.22 -5.16
CA ASP A 465 -5.17 16.47 -6.41
C ASP A 465 -3.93 15.58 -6.63
N PRO A 466 -4.04 14.24 -6.51
CA PRO A 466 -2.88 13.34 -6.57
C PRO A 466 -2.23 13.26 -7.96
N TYR A 467 -2.84 13.84 -8.99
CA TYR A 467 -2.25 13.98 -10.32
C TYR A 467 -1.38 15.23 -10.47
N LYS A 468 -1.53 16.19 -9.56
CA LYS A 468 -0.77 17.45 -9.57
C LYS A 468 0.26 17.53 -8.46
N ARG A 469 0.05 16.78 -7.37
CA ARG A 469 0.93 16.77 -6.21
C ARG A 469 0.89 15.41 -5.53
N THR A 470 2.06 14.83 -5.27
CA THR A 470 2.20 13.54 -4.57
C THR A 470 2.94 13.65 -3.26
N CYS A 471 3.75 14.71 -3.06
CA CYS A 471 4.35 15.02 -1.77
C CYS A 471 3.38 15.84 -0.93
N TYR A 472 3.02 15.34 0.25
CA TYR A 472 2.14 16.07 1.16
C TYR A 472 2.85 17.28 1.75
N THR A 473 2.12 18.37 1.90
CA THR A 473 2.54 19.57 2.60
C THR A 473 1.60 19.88 3.74
N PHE A 474 2.13 20.48 4.81
CA PHE A 474 1.31 20.92 5.93
C PHE A 474 0.30 22.01 5.54
N SER A 475 0.72 22.97 4.67
CA SER A 475 -0.18 24.01 4.17
C SER A 475 0.33 24.66 2.89
N GLU A 476 -0.57 25.28 2.15
CA GLU A 476 -0.21 26.11 0.99
C GLU A 476 0.63 27.32 1.41
N GLN A 477 0.37 27.89 2.58
CA GLN A 477 1.16 29.00 3.12
C GLN A 477 2.60 28.54 3.43
N ALA A 478 2.78 27.36 4.02
CA ALA A 478 4.10 26.79 4.25
C ALA A 478 4.87 26.56 2.93
N LEU A 479 4.18 26.15 1.85
CA LEU A 479 4.77 26.03 0.51
C LEU A 479 5.23 27.37 -0.05
N GLU A 480 4.49 28.45 0.19
CA GLU A 480 4.85 29.78 -0.28
C GLU A 480 6.16 30.27 0.34
N PHE A 481 6.32 30.10 1.64
CA PHE A 481 7.50 30.57 2.37
C PHE A 481 8.71 29.61 2.28
N HIS A 482 8.46 28.30 2.31
CA HIS A 482 9.51 27.27 2.34
C HIS A 482 9.17 26.06 1.47
N PRO A 483 9.12 26.20 0.13
CA PRO A 483 8.58 25.16 -0.78
C PRO A 483 9.17 23.77 -0.56
N LYS A 484 10.48 23.65 -0.31
CA LYS A 484 11.15 22.36 -0.12
C LYS A 484 10.98 21.78 1.28
N ARG A 485 10.89 22.63 2.30
CA ARG A 485 10.77 22.22 3.71
C ARG A 485 9.33 21.92 4.12
N ALA A 486 8.37 22.49 3.38
CA ALA A 486 6.95 22.26 3.60
C ALA A 486 6.48 20.87 3.10
N MET A 487 7.22 20.25 2.18
CA MET A 487 6.90 18.91 1.66
C MET A 487 7.35 17.86 2.67
N PHE A 488 6.41 17.40 3.49
CA PHE A 488 6.67 16.57 4.65
C PHE A 488 6.63 15.07 4.35
N LEU A 489 5.59 14.59 3.64
CA LEU A 489 5.47 13.19 3.25
C LEU A 489 5.96 12.99 1.82
N PRO A 490 6.76 11.93 1.57
CA PRO A 490 7.31 11.66 0.24
C PRO A 490 6.23 11.21 -0.74
N GLY A 491 6.51 11.41 -2.02
CA GLY A 491 5.59 11.01 -3.10
C GLY A 491 5.28 9.53 -3.10
N GLY A 492 3.99 9.20 -3.04
CA GLY A 492 3.50 7.82 -3.02
C GLY A 492 3.23 7.23 -1.64
N ASP A 493 3.59 7.91 -0.54
CA ASP A 493 3.27 7.47 0.80
C ASP A 493 1.75 7.51 1.06
N THR A 494 1.12 8.63 0.76
CA THR A 494 -0.29 8.88 1.10
C THR A 494 -1.28 8.07 0.27
N CYS A 495 -0.92 7.64 -0.93
CA CYS A 495 -1.83 6.90 -1.80
C CYS A 495 -1.14 5.88 -2.71
N MET A 496 -1.88 4.83 -3.02
CA MET A 496 -1.54 3.81 -4.01
C MET A 496 -2.64 3.67 -5.07
N LEU A 497 -3.85 4.13 -4.75
CA LEU A 497 -5.00 4.19 -5.65
C LEU A 497 -5.29 5.65 -6.01
N TYR A 498 -5.76 5.88 -7.23
CA TYR A 498 -6.04 7.22 -7.74
C TYR A 498 -7.53 7.38 -8.04
N PRO A 499 -8.12 8.58 -7.93
CA PRO A 499 -9.51 8.81 -8.28
C PRO A 499 -9.68 8.82 -9.81
N GLY A 500 -10.46 7.89 -10.34
CA GLY A 500 -10.90 7.86 -11.74
C GLY A 500 -12.32 8.38 -11.91
N TYR A 501 -12.89 8.22 -13.10
CA TYR A 501 -14.30 8.56 -13.32
C TYR A 501 -15.21 7.54 -12.61
N ARG A 502 -15.72 7.92 -11.42
CA ARG A 502 -16.59 7.09 -10.57
C ARG A 502 -15.97 5.74 -10.16
N GLU A 503 -14.67 5.64 -10.18
CA GLU A 503 -13.93 4.42 -9.82
C GLU A 503 -12.55 4.74 -9.26
N ALA A 504 -11.89 3.76 -8.66
CA ALA A 504 -10.48 3.84 -8.33
C ALA A 504 -9.63 3.35 -9.50
N LEU A 505 -8.59 4.08 -9.85
CA LEU A 505 -7.53 3.58 -10.71
C LEU A 505 -6.48 2.89 -9.85
N ILE A 506 -6.07 1.69 -10.26
CA ILE A 506 -4.90 1.02 -9.71
C ILE A 506 -3.62 1.73 -10.17
N SER A 507 -2.49 1.39 -9.54
CA SER A 507 -1.19 1.93 -9.94
C SER A 507 -0.21 0.83 -10.35
N VAL A 508 0.90 1.21 -10.97
CA VAL A 508 2.03 0.30 -11.21
C VAL A 508 2.55 -0.28 -9.89
N ARG A 509 2.44 0.46 -8.79
CA ARG A 509 2.77 0.01 -7.44
C ARG A 509 1.80 -1.06 -6.94
N SER A 510 0.49 -0.94 -7.25
CA SER A 510 -0.51 -1.99 -6.98
C SER A 510 -0.16 -3.29 -7.71
N GLU A 511 0.31 -3.18 -8.97
CA GLU A 511 0.78 -4.32 -9.75
C GLU A 511 1.99 -5.00 -9.11
N ALA A 512 2.95 -4.23 -8.61
CA ALA A 512 4.12 -4.77 -7.93
C ALA A 512 3.74 -5.52 -6.64
N HIS A 513 2.78 -5.02 -5.85
CA HIS A 513 2.22 -5.74 -4.71
C HIS A 513 1.56 -7.05 -5.15
N ARG A 514 0.73 -7.00 -6.20
CA ARG A 514 0.08 -8.20 -6.75
C ARG A 514 1.09 -9.28 -7.11
N ILE A 515 2.13 -8.92 -7.86
CA ILE A 515 3.19 -9.84 -8.27
C ILE A 515 3.87 -10.46 -7.04
N GLY A 516 4.26 -9.65 -6.07
CA GLY A 516 4.94 -10.11 -4.87
C GLY A 516 4.10 -11.09 -4.04
N PHE A 517 2.82 -10.81 -3.84
CA PHE A 517 1.93 -11.70 -3.07
C PHE A 517 1.41 -12.90 -3.89
N GLU A 518 1.45 -12.88 -5.21
CA GLU A 518 1.30 -14.07 -6.06
C GLU A 518 2.52 -14.99 -5.88
N ASP A 519 3.72 -14.41 -5.89
CA ASP A 519 4.96 -15.15 -5.66
C ASP A 519 5.00 -15.77 -4.26
N LEU A 520 4.52 -15.05 -3.23
CA LEU A 520 4.42 -15.59 -1.87
C LEU A 520 3.60 -16.88 -1.82
N CYS A 521 2.44 -16.93 -2.49
CA CYS A 521 1.62 -18.14 -2.52
C CYS A 521 2.38 -19.33 -3.15
N MET A 522 3.22 -19.08 -4.14
CA MET A 522 4.08 -20.11 -4.76
C MET A 522 5.24 -20.52 -3.84
N LEU A 523 5.87 -19.55 -3.18
CA LEU A 523 6.95 -19.78 -2.21
C LEU A 523 6.47 -20.58 -0.99
N GLU A 524 5.29 -20.27 -0.46
CA GLU A 524 4.66 -21.02 0.64
C GLU A 524 4.40 -22.48 0.22
N ALA A 525 3.79 -22.69 -0.97
CA ALA A 525 3.53 -24.02 -1.48
C ALA A 525 4.82 -24.82 -1.75
N LEU A 526 5.85 -24.18 -2.29
CA LEU A 526 7.15 -24.82 -2.49
C LEU A 526 7.83 -25.15 -1.15
N LYS A 527 7.74 -24.24 -0.17
CA LYS A 527 8.33 -24.42 1.16
C LYS A 527 7.74 -25.63 1.91
N GLU A 528 6.44 -25.90 1.74
CA GLU A 528 5.79 -27.07 2.34
C GLU A 528 6.37 -28.39 1.81
N LYS A 529 6.81 -28.45 0.54
CA LYS A 529 7.27 -29.67 -0.14
C LYS A 529 8.80 -29.76 -0.24
N ALA A 530 9.45 -28.64 -0.53
CA ALA A 530 10.88 -28.52 -0.78
C ALA A 530 11.47 -27.25 -0.11
N PRO A 531 11.57 -27.20 1.24
CA PRO A 531 11.96 -26.01 1.98
C PRO A 531 13.35 -25.48 1.61
N GLU A 532 14.32 -26.36 1.34
CA GLU A 532 15.68 -25.95 0.93
C GLU A 532 15.69 -25.29 -0.47
N ALA A 533 14.88 -25.78 -1.39
CA ALA A 533 14.74 -25.18 -2.72
C ALA A 533 14.09 -23.79 -2.63
N ALA A 534 13.02 -23.65 -1.83
CA ALA A 534 12.38 -22.38 -1.59
C ALA A 534 13.34 -21.36 -0.97
N GLN A 535 14.07 -21.75 0.09
CA GLN A 535 15.07 -20.88 0.72
C GLN A 535 16.16 -20.44 -0.27
N LYS A 536 16.71 -21.38 -1.06
CA LYS A 536 17.74 -21.07 -2.06
C LYS A 536 17.28 -20.07 -3.11
N ILE A 537 16.02 -20.17 -3.56
CA ILE A 537 15.43 -19.22 -4.53
C ILE A 537 15.26 -17.86 -3.86
N VAL A 538 14.73 -17.79 -2.64
CA VAL A 538 14.55 -16.55 -1.90
C VAL A 538 15.89 -15.81 -1.72
N GLU A 539 16.93 -16.48 -1.27
CA GLU A 539 18.23 -15.88 -0.98
C GLU A 539 18.93 -15.30 -2.20
N LYS A 540 18.58 -15.73 -3.43
CA LYS A 540 19.10 -15.13 -4.66
C LYS A 540 18.71 -13.66 -4.81
N VAL A 541 17.52 -13.30 -4.36
CA VAL A 541 16.95 -11.97 -4.61
C VAL A 541 16.55 -11.21 -3.36
N PHE A 542 16.25 -11.90 -2.25
CA PHE A 542 15.86 -11.26 -0.99
C PHE A 542 16.61 -11.86 0.20
N ARG A 543 17.49 -11.06 0.81
CA ARG A 543 18.32 -11.43 1.96
C ARG A 543 17.95 -10.68 3.24
N GLY A 544 17.22 -9.55 3.10
CA GLY A 544 16.74 -8.72 4.20
C GLY A 544 16.06 -7.46 3.67
N TYR A 545 15.44 -6.70 4.56
CA TYR A 545 14.69 -5.48 4.20
C TYR A 545 15.57 -4.35 3.63
N CYS A 546 16.88 -4.40 3.84
CA CYS A 546 17.87 -3.48 3.26
C CYS A 546 18.91 -4.19 2.37
N ASP A 547 18.77 -5.51 2.14
CA ASP A 547 19.65 -6.31 1.29
C ASP A 547 18.83 -7.17 0.32
N PHE A 548 18.69 -6.70 -0.90
CA PHE A 548 17.89 -7.34 -1.95
C PHE A 548 18.44 -7.03 -3.35
N GLU A 549 18.06 -7.83 -4.33
CA GLU A 549 18.43 -7.65 -5.72
C GLU A 549 17.62 -6.51 -6.35
N LYS A 550 18.31 -5.57 -7.02
CA LYS A 550 17.70 -4.41 -7.70
C LYS A 550 17.50 -4.62 -9.21
N SER A 551 18.12 -5.65 -9.80
CA SER A 551 17.96 -5.97 -11.21
C SER A 551 16.63 -6.71 -11.45
N VAL A 552 15.78 -6.12 -12.28
CA VAL A 552 14.53 -6.74 -12.73
C VAL A 552 14.81 -8.06 -13.48
N GLU A 553 15.87 -8.14 -14.25
CA GLU A 553 16.24 -9.35 -15.00
C GLU A 553 16.58 -10.50 -14.05
N ARG A 554 17.41 -10.28 -13.04
CA ARG A 554 17.75 -11.31 -12.04
C ARG A 554 16.54 -11.74 -11.20
N TYR A 555 15.68 -10.80 -10.85
CA TYR A 555 14.42 -11.13 -10.21
C TYR A 555 13.54 -12.03 -11.12
N ARG A 556 13.41 -11.70 -12.41
CA ARG A 556 12.64 -12.50 -13.37
C ARG A 556 13.24 -13.90 -13.58
N GLU A 557 14.55 -14.04 -13.51
CA GLU A 557 15.23 -15.35 -13.50
C GLU A 557 14.85 -16.17 -12.26
N ALA A 558 14.95 -15.60 -11.07
CA ALA A 558 14.57 -16.27 -9.81
C ALA A 558 13.07 -16.63 -9.79
N ARG A 559 12.21 -15.74 -10.29
CA ARG A 559 10.77 -16.01 -10.41
C ARG A 559 10.47 -17.15 -11.39
N ARG A 560 11.24 -17.27 -12.48
CA ARG A 560 11.10 -18.40 -13.41
C ARG A 560 11.49 -19.71 -12.75
N GLU A 561 12.59 -19.74 -12.00
CA GLU A 561 12.98 -20.91 -11.22
C GLU A 561 11.89 -21.30 -10.19
N LEU A 562 11.26 -20.30 -9.53
CA LEU A 562 10.14 -20.55 -8.64
C LEU A 562 8.95 -21.21 -9.35
N LEU A 563 8.57 -20.70 -10.53
CA LEU A 563 7.49 -21.26 -11.35
C LEU A 563 7.79 -22.68 -11.81
N GLU A 564 9.03 -22.99 -12.17
CA GLU A 564 9.48 -24.33 -12.55
C GLU A 564 9.42 -25.27 -11.34
N ALA A 565 10.03 -24.90 -10.23
CA ALA A 565 10.09 -25.71 -9.02
C ALA A 565 8.68 -26.02 -8.45
N VAL A 566 7.80 -25.02 -8.33
CA VAL A 566 6.46 -25.23 -7.79
C VAL A 566 5.59 -26.08 -8.73
N THR A 567 5.84 -26.01 -10.03
CA THR A 567 5.13 -26.83 -11.02
C THR A 567 5.57 -28.30 -10.97
N GLU A 568 6.88 -28.56 -10.83
CA GLU A 568 7.45 -29.89 -10.68
C GLU A 568 6.94 -30.58 -9.41
N GLU A 569 6.90 -29.86 -8.32
CA GLU A 569 6.41 -30.37 -7.02
C GLU A 569 4.88 -30.52 -6.93
N ALA A 570 4.12 -29.87 -7.82
CA ALA A 570 2.66 -29.98 -7.88
C ALA A 570 2.18 -31.14 -8.76
N GLY A 571 3.04 -31.66 -9.67
CA GLY A 571 2.74 -32.79 -10.57
C GLY A 571 3.00 -34.12 -9.90
#